data_5e3bb7ed577484e623845960fada36aa
#
_entry.id   5e3bb7ed577484e623845960fada36aa
#
_cell.length_a   1.000
_cell.length_b   1.000
_cell.length_c   1.000
_cell.angle_alpha   90.00
_cell.angle_beta   90.00
_cell.angle_gamma   90.00
#
_symmetry.space_group_name_H-M   'P 1'
#
loop_
_entity.id
_entity.type
_entity.pdbx_description
1 polymer ?
#
loop_
_entity_poly.entity_id
_entity_poly.type
_entity_poly.pdbx_seq_one_letter_code
_entity_poly.pdbx_strand_id
1 'polypeptide(L)'
;KYFKQAKDIAYKHSKKAEFAVQQNISLGSRCFDEGLVVVDMEWGFSQSEMPEKQRISKTRIDLVAVNPVANENGENDIYLVEVKHSLDATEGDSGMQDHVNKTNEICNCSEACNALVEDVKAIIDQKVELGILTGNKPDFKFSRVPKMMFFLSYRSQARKSKR
;
A
#
# COMPACT_ATOMS: atom_id res chain seq x y z
N LYS A 1 10.53 -20.95 -10.03
CA LYS A 1 9.61 -22.11 -9.84
C LYS A 1 9.11 -22.20 -8.37
N TYR A 2 10.00 -22.08 -7.37
CA TYR A 2 9.63 -22.16 -5.94
C TYR A 2 8.78 -20.98 -5.45
N PHE A 3 9.02 -19.75 -5.92
CA PHE A 3 8.24 -18.57 -5.57
C PHE A 3 6.77 -18.68 -5.97
N LYS A 4 6.48 -19.27 -7.16
CA LYS A 4 5.10 -19.48 -7.60
C LYS A 4 4.38 -20.50 -6.72
N GLN A 5 5.06 -21.59 -6.36
CA GLN A 5 4.49 -22.62 -5.47
C GLN A 5 4.26 -22.09 -4.04
N ALA A 6 5.19 -21.29 -3.50
CA ALA A 6 5.03 -20.65 -2.19
C ALA A 6 3.81 -19.69 -2.18
N LYS A 7 3.59 -18.94 -3.27
CA LYS A 7 2.41 -18.09 -3.46
C LYS A 7 1.11 -18.88 -3.50
N ASP A 8 1.07 -19.95 -4.28
CA ASP A 8 -0.13 -20.79 -4.39
C ASP A 8 -0.49 -21.44 -3.06
N ILE A 9 0.52 -21.79 -2.25
CA ILE A 9 0.35 -22.30 -0.89
C ILE A 9 -0.17 -21.19 0.04
N ALA A 10 0.46 -20.00 0.04
CA ALA A 10 0.02 -18.86 0.85
C ALA A 10 -1.42 -18.45 0.51
N TYR A 11 -1.75 -18.40 -0.79
CA TYR A 11 -3.09 -18.09 -1.27
C TYR A 11 -4.14 -19.11 -0.82
N LYS A 12 -3.83 -20.41 -0.90
CA LYS A 12 -4.73 -21.50 -0.45
C LYS A 12 -4.97 -21.49 1.06
N HIS A 13 -4.01 -21.03 1.84
CA HIS A 13 -4.08 -20.99 3.30
C HIS A 13 -4.53 -19.65 3.85
N SER A 14 -4.54 -18.58 3.04
CA SER A 14 -5.06 -17.28 3.44
C SER A 14 -6.59 -17.34 3.52
N LYS A 15 -7.11 -17.33 4.76
CA LYS A 15 -8.56 -17.20 5.01
C LYS A 15 -9.10 -15.78 4.76
N LYS A 16 -8.23 -14.81 4.50
CA LYS A 16 -8.59 -13.42 4.31
C LYS A 16 -8.53 -13.08 2.82
N ALA A 17 -9.70 -12.97 2.20
CA ALA A 17 -9.82 -12.59 0.78
C ALA A 17 -9.12 -11.26 0.47
N GLU A 18 -9.15 -10.31 1.40
CA GLU A 18 -8.52 -9.01 1.30
C GLU A 18 -6.99 -9.10 1.17
N PHE A 19 -6.35 -9.91 2.01
CA PHE A 19 -4.91 -10.13 1.93
C PHE A 19 -4.48 -10.76 0.60
N ALA A 20 -5.30 -11.66 0.05
CA ALA A 20 -5.04 -12.22 -1.27
C ALA A 20 -5.14 -11.17 -2.39
N VAL A 21 -6.05 -10.20 -2.26
CA VAL A 21 -6.16 -9.06 -3.17
C VAL A 21 -4.91 -8.17 -3.05
N GLN A 22 -4.49 -7.82 -1.84
CA GLN A 22 -3.28 -7.04 -1.58
C GLN A 22 -2.05 -7.69 -2.25
N GLN A 23 -1.86 -9.01 -2.05
CA GLN A 23 -0.77 -9.74 -2.67
C GLN A 23 -0.82 -9.69 -4.21
N ASN A 24 -2.00 -9.86 -4.81
CA ASN A 24 -2.15 -9.82 -6.26
C ASN A 24 -1.83 -8.42 -6.82
N ILE A 25 -2.28 -7.36 -6.16
CA ILE A 25 -1.95 -5.99 -6.53
C ILE A 25 -0.42 -5.79 -6.48
N SER A 26 0.20 -6.15 -5.35
CA SER A 26 1.66 -6.01 -5.16
C SER A 26 2.46 -6.77 -6.21
N LEU A 27 1.96 -7.91 -6.67
CA LEU A 27 2.65 -8.73 -7.67
C LEU A 27 2.45 -8.24 -9.10
N GLY A 28 1.31 -7.59 -9.38
CA GLY A 28 1.01 -6.99 -10.68
C GLY A 28 1.64 -5.60 -10.88
N SER A 29 2.09 -4.94 -9.80
CA SER A 29 2.55 -3.54 -9.82
C SER A 29 4.05 -3.47 -9.50
N ARG A 30 4.90 -3.97 -10.41
CA ARG A 30 6.36 -4.11 -10.18
C ARG A 30 7.24 -3.44 -11.22
N CYS A 31 6.66 -2.82 -12.22
CA CYS A 31 7.39 -2.20 -13.32
C CYS A 31 7.17 -0.69 -13.29
N PHE A 32 8.26 0.07 -13.24
CA PHE A 32 8.20 1.54 -13.22
C PHE A 32 7.63 2.13 -14.51
N ASP A 33 7.69 1.39 -15.62
CA ASP A 33 7.18 1.84 -16.91
C ASP A 33 5.68 1.56 -17.08
N GLU A 34 5.03 0.85 -16.15
CA GLU A 34 3.64 0.39 -16.26
C GLU A 34 2.64 1.11 -15.34
N GLY A 35 3.09 2.13 -14.62
CA GLY A 35 2.25 2.94 -13.74
C GLY A 35 2.60 2.82 -12.26
N LEU A 36 1.60 2.82 -11.37
CA LEU A 36 1.85 2.76 -9.92
C LEU A 36 2.62 1.48 -9.54
N VAL A 37 3.66 1.67 -8.73
CA VAL A 37 4.50 0.58 -8.22
C VAL A 37 4.24 0.39 -6.74
N VAL A 38 3.87 -0.82 -6.34
CA VAL A 38 3.69 -1.18 -4.92
C VAL A 38 5.06 -1.49 -4.31
N VAL A 39 5.47 -0.65 -3.39
CA VAL A 39 6.79 -0.74 -2.76
C VAL A 39 6.76 -1.52 -1.45
N ASP A 40 5.66 -1.46 -0.69
CA ASP A 40 5.54 -2.21 0.56
C ASP A 40 4.12 -2.68 0.84
N MET A 41 4.00 -3.64 1.75
CA MET A 41 2.73 -4.18 2.26
C MET A 41 2.75 -4.15 3.78
N GLU A 42 1.59 -3.82 4.39
CA GLU A 42 1.44 -3.82 5.84
C GLU A 42 2.39 -2.84 6.56
N TRP A 43 2.70 -1.68 5.92
CA TRP A 43 3.57 -0.67 6.50
C TRP A 43 3.00 -0.10 7.80
N GLY A 44 3.86 0.06 8.80
CA GLY A 44 3.50 0.64 10.09
C GLY A 44 4.59 1.53 10.65
N PHE A 45 4.22 2.70 11.14
CA PHE A 45 5.15 3.64 11.74
C PHE A 45 5.49 3.26 13.18
N SER A 46 6.78 3.12 13.47
CA SER A 46 7.27 2.87 14.83
C SER A 46 7.33 4.16 15.63
N GLN A 47 6.65 4.16 16.77
CA GLN A 47 6.54 5.33 17.65
C GLN A 47 7.25 5.12 19.01
N SER A 48 8.15 4.14 19.09
CA SER A 48 8.81 3.77 20.35
C SER A 48 9.60 4.92 20.99
N GLU A 49 10.17 5.79 20.16
CA GLU A 49 11.00 6.92 20.61
C GLU A 49 10.20 8.25 20.71
N MET A 50 8.92 8.25 20.34
CA MET A 50 8.09 9.45 20.43
C MET A 50 7.53 9.68 21.82
N PRO A 51 7.48 10.96 22.30
CA PRO A 51 6.72 11.29 23.50
C PRO A 51 5.26 10.86 23.39
N GLU A 52 4.70 10.33 24.48
CA GLU A 52 3.34 9.74 24.47
C GLU A 52 2.27 10.69 23.92
N LYS A 53 2.37 11.98 24.25
CA LYS A 53 1.44 13.03 23.78
C LYS A 53 1.51 13.33 22.27
N GLN A 54 2.57 12.88 21.60
CA GLN A 54 2.79 13.09 20.17
C GLN A 54 2.52 11.84 19.36
N ARG A 55 2.18 10.73 20.03
CA ARG A 55 1.90 9.46 19.34
C ARG A 55 0.57 9.56 18.61
N ILE A 56 0.60 9.12 17.36
CA ILE A 56 -0.60 8.97 16.52
C ILE A 56 -1.25 7.61 16.78
N SER A 57 -2.46 7.41 16.30
CA SER A 57 -3.15 6.13 16.37
C SER A 57 -2.31 5.02 15.75
N LYS A 58 -2.21 3.88 16.45
CA LYS A 58 -1.50 2.73 15.91
C LYS A 58 -2.26 2.20 14.70
N THR A 59 -1.67 2.34 13.53
CA THR A 59 -2.28 1.89 12.28
C THR A 59 -1.28 1.13 11.44
N ARG A 60 -1.79 0.31 10.56
CA ARG A 60 -1.04 -0.42 9.56
C ARG A 60 -1.71 -0.16 8.21
N ILE A 61 -0.92 0.26 7.26
CA ILE A 61 -1.35 0.57 5.89
C ILE A 61 -1.22 -0.69 5.04
N ASP A 62 -2.29 -1.06 4.36
CA ASP A 62 -2.33 -2.28 3.55
C ASP A 62 -1.25 -2.32 2.48
N LEU A 63 -1.13 -1.25 1.68
CA LEU A 63 -0.09 -1.12 0.67
C LEU A 63 0.47 0.30 0.64
N VAL A 64 1.77 0.40 0.40
CA VAL A 64 2.43 1.65 0.03
C VAL A 64 2.81 1.57 -1.44
N ALA A 65 2.36 2.56 -2.23
CA ALA A 65 2.66 2.63 -3.65
C ALA A 65 3.27 3.99 -4.02
N VAL A 66 4.04 4.02 -5.11
CA VAL A 66 4.63 5.24 -5.64
C VAL A 66 4.20 5.45 -7.09
N ASN A 67 4.05 6.70 -7.49
CA ASN A 67 3.89 7.08 -8.88
C ASN A 67 5.28 7.39 -9.49
N PRO A 68 5.75 6.59 -10.45
CA PRO A 68 7.01 6.87 -11.15
C PRO A 68 6.98 8.19 -11.93
N VAL A 69 5.80 8.63 -12.35
CA VAL A 69 5.62 9.89 -13.08
C VAL A 69 5.50 11.03 -12.06
N ALA A 70 6.35 12.03 -12.22
CA ALA A 70 6.29 13.23 -11.38
C ALA A 70 5.00 14.02 -11.61
N ASN A 71 4.48 14.59 -10.54
CA ASN A 71 3.33 15.49 -10.57
C ASN A 71 3.70 16.87 -11.14
N GLU A 72 2.76 17.79 -11.19
CA GLU A 72 2.94 19.17 -11.70
C GLU A 72 4.01 19.99 -10.95
N ASN A 73 4.35 19.63 -9.72
CA ASN A 73 5.42 20.23 -8.93
C ASN A 73 6.79 19.57 -9.18
N GLY A 74 6.87 18.58 -10.06
CA GLY A 74 8.07 17.80 -10.31
C GLY A 74 8.42 16.82 -9.19
N GLU A 75 7.45 16.42 -8.38
CA GLU A 75 7.60 15.47 -7.27
C GLU A 75 6.85 14.17 -7.56
N ASN A 76 7.35 13.07 -7.02
CA ASN A 76 6.71 11.77 -7.12
C ASN A 76 5.80 11.54 -5.91
N ASP A 77 4.55 11.21 -6.17
CA ASP A 77 3.57 10.97 -5.12
C ASP A 77 3.76 9.59 -4.49
N ILE A 78 3.67 9.54 -3.15
CA ILE A 78 3.52 8.31 -2.38
C ILE A 78 2.04 8.15 -2.04
N TYR A 79 1.51 6.94 -2.23
CA TYR A 79 0.12 6.59 -1.91
C TYR A 79 0.08 5.60 -0.75
N LEU A 80 -0.71 5.94 0.27
CA LEU A 80 -1.14 5.03 1.32
C LEU A 80 -2.46 4.40 0.86
N VAL A 81 -2.40 3.11 0.52
CA VAL A 81 -3.52 2.40 -0.14
C VAL A 81 -4.20 1.49 0.86
N GLU A 82 -5.49 1.68 1.03
CA GLU A 82 -6.39 0.80 1.77
C GLU A 82 -7.14 -0.10 0.79
N VAL A 83 -7.10 -1.40 1.01
CA VAL A 83 -7.76 -2.40 0.16
C VAL A 83 -9.04 -2.88 0.83
N LYS A 84 -10.17 -2.81 0.13
CA LYS A 84 -11.45 -3.36 0.58
C LYS A 84 -11.96 -4.40 -0.42
N HIS A 85 -12.29 -5.57 0.08
CA HIS A 85 -12.73 -6.71 -0.75
C HIS A 85 -14.23 -6.70 -1.03
N SER A 86 -15.04 -5.97 -0.26
CA SER A 86 -16.49 -5.86 -0.46
C SER A 86 -16.98 -4.46 -0.06
N LEU A 87 -18.16 -4.09 -0.56
CA LEU A 87 -18.81 -2.84 -0.15
C LEU A 87 -19.22 -2.86 1.33
N ASP A 88 -19.61 -4.04 1.86
CA ASP A 88 -19.98 -4.19 3.27
C ASP A 88 -18.81 -3.89 4.22
N ALA A 89 -17.57 -4.03 3.74
CA ALA A 89 -16.36 -3.72 4.50
C ALA A 89 -16.03 -2.21 4.54
N THR A 90 -16.88 -1.36 3.96
CA THR A 90 -16.68 0.10 3.94
C THR A 90 -17.31 0.81 5.14
N GLU A 91 -18.15 0.12 5.92
CA GLU A 91 -18.89 0.65 7.07
C GLU A 91 -18.39 0.04 8.40
N GLY A 92 -18.76 0.67 9.53
CA GLY A 92 -18.43 0.21 10.88
C GLY A 92 -17.08 0.70 11.42
N ASP A 93 -16.64 0.11 12.55
CA ASP A 93 -15.47 0.54 13.33
C ASP A 93 -14.12 0.39 12.61
N SER A 94 -14.07 -0.36 11.52
CA SER A 94 -12.92 -0.50 10.62
C SER A 94 -13.29 -0.08 9.20
N GLY A 95 -14.28 0.79 9.07
CA GLY A 95 -14.76 1.31 7.79
C GLY A 95 -13.83 2.37 7.20
N MET A 96 -14.20 2.85 6.01
CA MET A 96 -13.40 3.85 5.27
C MET A 96 -13.11 5.10 6.11
N GLN A 97 -14.08 5.56 6.91
CA GLN A 97 -13.92 6.77 7.74
C GLN A 97 -12.82 6.61 8.78
N ASP A 98 -12.73 5.45 9.43
CA ASP A 98 -11.68 5.16 10.42
C ASP A 98 -10.30 5.19 9.75
N HIS A 99 -10.16 4.56 8.57
CA HIS A 99 -8.91 4.59 7.81
C HIS A 99 -8.55 5.99 7.31
N VAL A 100 -9.53 6.80 6.88
CA VAL A 100 -9.30 8.22 6.53
C VAL A 100 -8.74 8.98 7.73
N ASN A 101 -9.34 8.83 8.90
CA ASN A 101 -8.90 9.53 10.10
C ASN A 101 -7.46 9.14 10.48
N LYS A 102 -7.15 7.85 10.52
CA LYS A 102 -5.80 7.33 10.82
C LYS A 102 -4.76 7.76 9.79
N THR A 103 -5.11 7.74 8.51
CA THR A 103 -4.21 8.23 7.45
C THR A 103 -3.97 9.72 7.57
N ASN A 104 -4.98 10.52 7.92
CA ASN A 104 -4.82 11.95 8.18
C ASN A 104 -3.88 12.21 9.38
N GLU A 105 -3.93 11.37 10.43
CA GLU A 105 -2.96 11.47 11.53
C GLU A 105 -1.52 11.27 11.04
N ILE A 106 -1.27 10.29 10.16
CA ILE A 106 0.03 10.07 9.52
C ILE A 106 0.44 11.29 8.70
N CYS A 107 -0.45 11.78 7.83
CA CYS A 107 -0.17 12.93 6.96
C CYS A 107 0.14 14.21 7.73
N ASN A 108 -0.42 14.37 8.92
CA ASN A 108 -0.21 15.53 9.78
C ASN A 108 0.99 15.36 10.75
N CYS A 109 1.61 14.18 10.79
CA CYS A 109 2.79 13.89 11.60
C CYS A 109 4.06 13.96 10.73
N SER A 110 4.86 15.01 10.92
CA SER A 110 6.08 15.21 10.11
C SER A 110 7.09 14.08 10.26
N GLU A 111 7.19 13.51 11.45
CA GLU A 111 8.07 12.38 11.76
C GLU A 111 7.64 11.12 10.99
N ALA A 112 6.33 10.84 10.97
CA ALA A 112 5.78 9.70 10.23
C ALA A 112 5.96 9.88 8.71
N CYS A 113 5.71 11.07 8.19
CA CYS A 113 5.93 11.38 6.77
C CYS A 113 7.41 11.24 6.38
N ASN A 114 8.33 11.74 7.19
CA ASN A 114 9.76 11.62 6.92
C ASN A 114 10.21 10.15 6.97
N ALA A 115 9.79 9.39 7.98
CA ALA A 115 10.09 7.96 8.09
C ALA A 115 9.55 7.19 6.86
N LEU A 116 8.31 7.48 6.42
CA LEU A 116 7.74 6.87 5.23
C LEU A 116 8.58 7.11 3.98
N VAL A 117 9.03 8.35 3.76
CA VAL A 117 9.87 8.69 2.60
C VAL A 117 11.19 7.93 2.63
N GLU A 118 11.84 7.85 3.78
CA GLU A 118 13.11 7.12 3.92
C GLU A 118 12.93 5.60 3.76
N ASP A 119 11.86 5.03 4.34
CA ASP A 119 11.53 3.61 4.16
C ASP A 119 11.26 3.30 2.68
N VAL A 120 10.46 4.13 2.01
CA VAL A 120 10.14 3.96 0.58
C VAL A 120 11.41 3.97 -0.28
N LYS A 121 12.32 4.91 -0.06
CA LYS A 121 13.60 4.97 -0.78
C LYS A 121 14.41 3.69 -0.57
N ALA A 122 14.62 3.31 0.69
CA ALA A 122 15.40 2.13 1.05
C ALA A 122 14.82 0.84 0.46
N ILE A 123 13.48 0.68 0.51
CA ILE A 123 12.79 -0.48 -0.03
C ILE A 123 12.88 -0.53 -1.55
N ILE A 124 12.72 0.62 -2.24
CA ILE A 124 12.88 0.69 -3.70
C ILE A 124 14.29 0.25 -4.10
N ASP A 125 15.31 0.82 -3.47
CA ASP A 125 16.71 0.50 -3.79
C ASP A 125 16.99 -0.99 -3.59
N GLN A 126 16.58 -1.55 -2.46
CA GLN A 126 16.73 -2.97 -2.16
C GLN A 126 15.98 -3.85 -3.18
N LYS A 127 14.74 -3.51 -3.52
CA LYS A 127 13.93 -4.30 -4.46
C LYS A 127 14.44 -4.23 -5.89
N VAL A 128 15.02 -3.09 -6.30
CA VAL A 128 15.68 -2.95 -7.61
C VAL A 128 16.95 -3.80 -7.65
N GLU A 129 17.78 -3.75 -6.61
CA GLU A 129 19.00 -4.57 -6.50
C GLU A 129 18.68 -6.06 -6.57
N LEU A 130 17.59 -6.49 -5.94
CA LEU A 130 17.12 -7.88 -5.96
C LEU A 130 16.37 -8.27 -7.26
N GLY A 131 16.20 -7.34 -8.21
CA GLY A 131 15.44 -7.59 -9.44
C GLY A 131 13.95 -7.85 -9.23
N ILE A 132 13.39 -7.41 -8.09
CA ILE A 132 11.97 -7.52 -7.77
C ILE A 132 11.18 -6.39 -8.43
N LEU A 133 11.73 -5.17 -8.42
CA LEU A 133 11.23 -4.06 -9.19
C LEU A 133 12.00 -3.94 -10.50
N THR A 134 11.31 -3.69 -11.60
CA THR A 134 11.84 -3.69 -12.96
C THR A 134 11.47 -2.39 -13.70
N GLY A 135 11.98 -2.23 -14.93
CA GLY A 135 11.77 -1.03 -15.73
C GLY A 135 12.77 0.07 -15.42
N ASN A 136 12.52 1.25 -15.96
CA ASN A 136 13.39 2.41 -15.80
C ASN A 136 13.11 3.11 -14.47
N LYS A 137 13.94 2.83 -13.45
CA LYS A 137 13.84 3.50 -12.15
C LYS A 137 14.05 5.01 -12.32
N PRO A 138 13.06 5.85 -11.97
CA PRO A 138 13.25 7.30 -11.97
C PRO A 138 14.23 7.76 -10.88
N ASP A 139 14.77 8.98 -11.07
CA ASP A 139 15.39 9.71 -9.97
C ASP A 139 14.28 10.34 -9.13
N PHE A 140 13.87 9.61 -8.10
CA PHE A 140 12.70 9.97 -7.28
C PHE A 140 12.94 11.22 -6.43
N LYS A 141 12.05 12.20 -6.60
CA LYS A 141 11.88 13.32 -5.70
C LYS A 141 10.51 13.24 -5.04
N PHE A 142 10.43 12.61 -3.89
CA PHE A 142 9.15 12.34 -3.25
C PHE A 142 8.50 13.60 -2.65
N SER A 143 7.18 13.70 -2.84
CA SER A 143 6.31 14.60 -2.09
C SER A 143 6.38 14.27 -0.61
N ARG A 144 6.50 15.30 0.23
CA ARG A 144 6.63 15.11 1.68
C ARG A 144 5.38 14.51 2.31
N VAL A 145 4.21 14.89 1.82
CA VAL A 145 2.93 14.43 2.37
C VAL A 145 2.35 13.36 1.44
N PRO A 146 2.11 12.14 1.94
CA PRO A 146 1.52 11.07 1.15
C PRO A 146 0.05 11.36 0.84
N LYS A 147 -0.45 10.71 -0.21
CA LYS A 147 -1.86 10.74 -0.62
C LYS A 147 -2.56 9.46 -0.21
N MET A 148 -3.83 9.55 0.16
CA MET A 148 -4.63 8.38 0.43
C MET A 148 -5.29 7.86 -0.84
N MET A 149 -5.36 6.52 -0.97
CA MET A 149 -6.07 5.83 -2.06
C MET A 149 -6.86 4.66 -1.49
N PHE A 150 -8.08 4.46 -2.00
CA PHE A 150 -8.85 3.25 -1.74
C PHE A 150 -8.88 2.35 -2.96
N PHE A 151 -8.61 1.08 -2.75
CA PHE A 151 -8.78 0.04 -3.77
C PHE A 151 -9.96 -0.86 -3.39
N LEU A 152 -11.01 -0.79 -4.18
CA LEU A 152 -12.21 -1.61 -3.98
C LEU A 152 -12.19 -2.80 -4.94
N SER A 153 -12.07 -4.00 -4.41
CA SER A 153 -12.17 -5.24 -5.17
C SER A 153 -13.58 -5.79 -5.06
N TYR A 154 -14.36 -5.67 -6.12
CA TYR A 154 -15.71 -6.21 -6.18
C TYR A 154 -15.75 -7.50 -7.00
N ARG A 155 -16.12 -8.60 -6.37
CA ARG A 155 -16.43 -9.84 -7.08
C ARG A 155 -17.93 -9.84 -7.41
N SER A 156 -18.29 -9.55 -8.65
CA SER A 156 -19.67 -9.74 -9.07
C SER A 156 -20.05 -11.21 -8.85
N GLN A 157 -21.00 -11.45 -7.96
CA GLN A 157 -21.61 -12.78 -7.90
C GLN A 157 -22.34 -12.99 -9.23
N ALA A 158 -21.77 -13.81 -10.11
CA ALA A 158 -22.50 -14.27 -11.27
C ALA A 158 -23.81 -14.88 -10.73
N ARG A 159 -24.94 -14.25 -11.07
CA ARG A 159 -26.27 -14.78 -10.76
C ARG A 159 -26.30 -16.23 -11.23
N LYS A 160 -26.34 -17.16 -10.30
CA LYS A 160 -26.66 -18.55 -10.62
C LYS A 160 -28.05 -18.50 -11.19
N SER A 161 -28.17 -18.52 -12.52
CA SER A 161 -29.40 -18.78 -13.21
C SER A 161 -29.86 -20.15 -12.76
N LYS A 162 -30.88 -20.20 -11.90
CA LYS A 162 -31.60 -21.42 -11.63
C LYS A 162 -32.30 -21.78 -12.92
N ARG A 163 -31.80 -22.81 -13.61
CA ARG A 163 -32.57 -23.59 -14.57
C ARG A 163 -33.28 -24.71 -13.81
#